data_49c15921a4109b407e1496fd6b6b54fc
#
_entry.id   49c15921a4109b407e1496fd6b6b54fc
#
_cell.length_a   1.000
_cell.length_b   1.000
_cell.length_c   1.000
_cell.angle_alpha   90.00
_cell.angle_beta   90.00
_cell.angle_gamma   90.00
#
_symmetry.space_group_name_H-M   'P 1'
#
loop_
_entity.id
_entity.type
_entity.pdbx_description
1 polymer ?
#
loop_
_entity_poly.entity_id
_entity_poly.type
_entity_poly.pdbx_seq_one_letter_code
_entity_poly.pdbx_strand_id
1 'polypeptide(L)'
;MAYIELKNNTKIYQSGDTTIYTNKDITFSIDKGELVVILGSSGAGKSTLLNILGGMEPNTSGDVIVAGKNIASYNAKQLTTYRRNNVGFVFQFYNLIPNLTAKENVELAAQIVPDVMNPDEALREDDLTDREQNFPAQLSGGEQQRVAIARAIAKKPELLLCDEPTGALDYKTGKRILKILQDMSRKNGSTVLIVTHNAAIAPIADKVIRIHDGGIQKIETNDHPADISSIDMVGINDA
;
A
#
# COMPACT_ATOMS: atom_id res chain seq x y z
N MET A 1 4.03 -21.08 3.23
CA MET A 1 3.63 -21.05 1.79
C MET A 1 3.43 -19.58 1.45
N ALA A 2 4.15 -19.08 0.45
CA ALA A 2 4.12 -17.66 0.13
C ALA A 2 2.69 -17.18 -0.17
N TYR A 3 2.35 -16.01 0.36
CA TYR A 3 1.04 -15.34 0.11
C TYR A 3 1.05 -14.59 -1.22
N ILE A 4 2.18 -13.97 -1.55
CA ILE A 4 2.42 -13.31 -2.84
C ILE A 4 3.63 -13.96 -3.50
N GLU A 5 3.53 -14.29 -4.79
CA GLU A 5 4.65 -14.71 -5.62
C GLU A 5 4.58 -14.00 -6.97
N LEU A 6 5.64 -13.31 -7.32
CA LEU A 6 5.84 -12.85 -8.70
C LEU A 6 6.91 -13.72 -9.36
N LYS A 7 6.64 -14.13 -10.60
CA LYS A 7 7.57 -14.93 -11.41
C LYS A 7 7.76 -14.27 -12.77
N ASN A 8 8.97 -13.75 -13.00
CA ASN A 8 9.36 -13.05 -14.23
C ASN A 8 8.34 -11.97 -14.64
N ASN A 9 7.80 -11.24 -13.65
CA ASN A 9 6.80 -10.22 -13.91
C ASN A 9 7.42 -9.06 -14.68
N THR A 10 6.87 -8.76 -15.85
CA THR A 10 7.34 -7.68 -16.72
C THR A 10 6.17 -6.78 -17.10
N LYS A 11 6.43 -5.47 -17.08
CA LYS A 11 5.49 -4.46 -17.57
C LYS A 11 6.16 -3.53 -18.55
N ILE A 12 5.53 -3.43 -19.72
CA ILE A 12 6.00 -2.62 -20.86
C ILE A 12 4.90 -1.64 -21.24
N TYR A 13 5.27 -0.38 -21.45
CA TYR A 13 4.44 0.62 -22.09
C TYR A 13 5.01 0.97 -23.46
N GLN A 14 4.13 1.15 -24.44
CA GLN A 14 4.47 1.69 -25.75
C GLN A 14 4.06 3.16 -25.82
N SER A 15 5.00 4.03 -26.17
CA SER A 15 4.76 5.46 -26.39
C SER A 15 5.34 5.85 -27.74
N GLY A 16 4.50 5.79 -28.80
CA GLY A 16 4.97 5.90 -30.18
C GLY A 16 5.96 4.78 -30.50
N ASP A 17 7.15 5.16 -30.98
CA ASP A 17 8.23 4.21 -31.31
C ASP A 17 9.09 3.81 -30.08
N THR A 18 8.80 4.36 -28.91
CA THR A 18 9.58 4.10 -27.69
C THR A 18 8.95 3.02 -26.83
N THR A 19 9.73 2.01 -26.47
CA THR A 19 9.35 0.93 -25.55
C THR A 19 9.93 1.23 -24.18
N ILE A 20 9.05 1.38 -23.18
CA ILE A 20 9.44 1.70 -21.79
C ILE A 20 9.16 0.47 -20.92
N TYR A 21 10.21 -0.10 -20.34
CA TYR A 21 10.12 -1.16 -19.35
C TYR A 21 10.02 -0.54 -17.96
N THR A 22 8.88 -0.63 -17.32
CA THR A 22 8.69 -0.15 -15.93
C THR A 22 8.97 -1.24 -14.90
N ASN A 23 8.73 -2.51 -15.26
CA ASN A 23 9.17 -3.68 -14.50
C ASN A 23 9.83 -4.67 -15.47
N LYS A 24 10.97 -5.25 -15.04
CA LYS A 24 11.79 -6.17 -15.85
C LYS A 24 12.05 -7.44 -15.03
N ASP A 25 11.44 -8.55 -15.43
CA ASP A 25 11.67 -9.89 -14.86
C ASP A 25 11.64 -9.92 -13.32
N ILE A 26 10.71 -9.17 -12.71
CA ILE A 26 10.55 -9.07 -11.26
C ILE A 26 10.14 -10.44 -10.71
N THR A 27 10.98 -11.01 -9.84
CA THR A 27 10.73 -12.28 -9.18
C THR A 27 11.01 -12.17 -7.69
N PHE A 28 9.99 -12.35 -6.84
CA PHE A 28 10.10 -12.43 -5.38
C PHE A 28 8.89 -13.12 -4.76
N SER A 29 8.99 -13.43 -3.47
CA SER A 29 7.90 -13.95 -2.68
C SER A 29 7.76 -13.21 -1.35
N ILE A 30 6.51 -13.15 -0.83
CA ILE A 30 6.14 -12.53 0.44
C ILE A 30 5.24 -13.51 1.18
N ASP A 31 5.50 -13.73 2.45
CA ASP A 31 4.66 -14.56 3.31
C ASP A 31 3.47 -13.77 3.88
N LYS A 32 2.42 -14.48 4.30
CA LYS A 32 1.22 -13.84 4.87
C LYS A 32 1.57 -13.11 6.16
N GLY A 33 1.08 -11.87 6.28
CA GLY A 33 1.28 -11.04 7.46
C GLY A 33 2.61 -10.30 7.51
N GLU A 34 3.50 -10.48 6.52
CA GLU A 34 4.74 -9.68 6.44
C GLU A 34 4.43 -8.20 6.15
N LEU A 35 5.21 -7.31 6.78
CA LEU A 35 5.36 -5.92 6.39
C LEU A 35 6.58 -5.80 5.48
N VAL A 36 6.34 -5.41 4.23
CA VAL A 36 7.38 -5.31 3.20
C VAL A 36 7.55 -3.87 2.76
N VAL A 37 8.78 -3.41 2.67
CA VAL A 37 9.13 -2.09 2.14
C VAL A 37 9.80 -2.25 0.78
N ILE A 38 9.25 -1.60 -0.24
CA ILE A 38 9.81 -1.53 -1.59
C ILE A 38 10.46 -0.16 -1.77
N LEU A 39 11.77 -0.16 -1.87
CA LEU A 39 12.60 1.04 -2.00
C LEU A 39 13.10 1.24 -3.42
N GLY A 40 13.18 2.49 -3.84
CA GLY A 40 13.78 2.87 -5.12
C GLY A 40 13.57 4.36 -5.42
N SER A 41 14.31 4.91 -6.37
CA SER A 41 14.16 6.28 -6.86
C SER A 41 12.78 6.50 -7.51
N SER A 42 12.40 7.76 -7.69
CA SER A 42 11.23 8.10 -8.50
C SER A 42 11.38 7.52 -9.91
N GLY A 43 10.30 6.99 -10.48
CA GLY A 43 10.34 6.36 -11.80
C GLY A 43 10.91 4.94 -11.85
N ALA A 44 11.37 4.36 -10.74
CA ALA A 44 11.95 2.99 -10.72
C ALA A 44 10.94 1.85 -10.96
N GLY A 45 9.65 2.14 -11.18
CA GLY A 45 8.61 1.12 -11.44
C GLY A 45 7.85 0.65 -10.20
N LYS A 46 8.07 1.26 -9.03
CA LYS A 46 7.46 0.84 -7.75
C LYS A 46 5.93 0.93 -7.73
N SER A 47 5.37 2.07 -8.12
CA SER A 47 3.90 2.27 -8.16
C SER A 47 3.25 1.39 -9.22
N THR A 48 3.92 1.15 -10.35
CA THR A 48 3.47 0.20 -11.37
C THR A 48 3.37 -1.22 -10.79
N LEU A 49 4.40 -1.64 -10.04
CA LEU A 49 4.39 -2.95 -9.37
C LEU A 49 3.24 -3.05 -8.36
N LEU A 50 3.02 -1.99 -7.56
CA LEU A 50 1.93 -1.92 -6.60
C LEU A 50 0.55 -2.03 -7.30
N ASN A 51 0.37 -1.33 -8.42
CA ASN A 51 -0.86 -1.37 -9.22
C ASN A 51 -1.12 -2.76 -9.81
N ILE A 52 -0.07 -3.46 -10.25
CA ILE A 52 -0.17 -4.84 -10.75
C ILE A 52 -0.60 -5.77 -9.62
N LEU A 53 0.05 -5.72 -8.46
CA LEU A 53 -0.30 -6.52 -7.27
C LEU A 53 -1.73 -6.25 -6.80
N GLY A 54 -2.17 -5.01 -6.90
CA GLY A 54 -3.53 -4.61 -6.55
C GLY A 54 -4.58 -4.92 -7.63
N GLY A 55 -4.18 -5.44 -8.78
CA GLY A 55 -5.10 -5.72 -9.89
C GLY A 55 -5.74 -4.47 -10.50
N MET A 56 -5.07 -3.31 -10.35
CA MET A 56 -5.48 -2.04 -10.98
C MET A 56 -5.00 -1.99 -12.43
N GLU A 57 -3.91 -2.68 -12.71
CA GLU A 57 -3.26 -2.72 -14.01
C GLU A 57 -2.76 -4.13 -14.33
N PRO A 58 -2.92 -4.63 -15.56
CA PRO A 58 -2.36 -5.91 -15.96
C PRO A 58 -0.85 -5.80 -16.20
N ASN A 59 -0.11 -6.86 -15.88
CA ASN A 59 1.27 -7.01 -16.33
C ASN A 59 1.31 -7.35 -17.84
N THR A 60 2.48 -7.27 -18.46
CA THR A 60 2.69 -7.65 -19.87
C THR A 60 2.99 -9.14 -20.00
N SER A 61 3.79 -9.69 -19.05
CA SER A 61 4.13 -11.11 -19.01
C SER A 61 4.53 -11.54 -17.60
N GLY A 62 4.65 -12.84 -17.38
CA GLY A 62 4.97 -13.46 -16.11
C GLY A 62 3.73 -13.67 -15.22
N ASP A 63 3.94 -14.31 -14.08
CA ASP A 63 2.87 -14.67 -13.15
C ASP A 63 2.82 -13.70 -11.96
N VAL A 64 1.60 -13.44 -11.51
CA VAL A 64 1.29 -12.67 -10.29
C VAL A 64 0.35 -13.51 -9.45
N ILE A 65 0.91 -14.23 -8.50
CA ILE A 65 0.16 -15.18 -7.65
C ILE A 65 -0.09 -14.52 -6.30
N VAL A 66 -1.36 -14.43 -5.91
CA VAL A 66 -1.80 -13.92 -4.61
C VAL A 66 -2.76 -14.93 -3.98
N ALA A 67 -2.50 -15.33 -2.75
CA ALA A 67 -3.25 -16.37 -2.05
C ALA A 67 -3.43 -17.64 -2.89
N GLY A 68 -2.37 -18.06 -3.59
CA GLY A 68 -2.35 -19.25 -4.46
C GLY A 68 -3.09 -19.12 -5.79
N LYS A 69 -3.58 -17.91 -6.16
CA LYS A 69 -4.30 -17.66 -7.42
C LYS A 69 -3.51 -16.71 -8.30
N ASN A 70 -3.33 -17.09 -9.57
CA ASN A 70 -2.66 -16.23 -10.55
C ASN A 70 -3.61 -15.14 -11.04
N ILE A 71 -3.49 -13.92 -10.48
CA ILE A 71 -4.33 -12.77 -10.84
C ILE A 71 -3.99 -12.17 -12.20
N ALA A 72 -2.81 -12.49 -12.78
CA ALA A 72 -2.43 -12.06 -14.12
C ALA A 72 -3.39 -12.62 -15.20
N SER A 73 -4.04 -13.75 -14.92
CA SER A 73 -5.02 -14.37 -15.82
C SER A 73 -6.46 -13.89 -15.62
N TYR A 74 -6.71 -12.99 -14.66
CA TYR A 74 -8.04 -12.54 -14.31
C TYR A 74 -8.63 -11.58 -15.33
N ASN A 75 -9.91 -11.74 -15.66
CA ASN A 75 -10.66 -10.75 -16.41
C ASN A 75 -11.08 -9.55 -15.52
N ALA A 76 -11.62 -8.49 -16.12
CA ALA A 76 -12.00 -7.26 -15.43
C ALA A 76 -12.98 -7.50 -14.25
N LYS A 77 -13.94 -8.42 -14.38
CA LYS A 77 -14.90 -8.77 -13.32
C LYS A 77 -14.21 -9.46 -12.14
N GLN A 78 -13.30 -10.37 -12.43
CA GLN A 78 -12.51 -11.08 -11.41
C GLN A 78 -11.56 -10.13 -10.67
N LEU A 79 -10.88 -9.22 -11.39
CA LEU A 79 -10.05 -8.18 -10.77
C LEU A 79 -10.86 -7.21 -9.90
N THR A 80 -12.09 -6.86 -10.33
CA THR A 80 -12.99 -6.05 -9.49
C THR A 80 -13.36 -6.78 -8.20
N THR A 81 -13.67 -8.08 -8.27
CA THR A 81 -13.97 -8.89 -7.09
C THR A 81 -12.74 -9.03 -6.18
N TYR A 82 -11.55 -9.24 -6.75
CA TYR A 82 -10.29 -9.30 -6.04
C TYR A 82 -10.01 -8.00 -5.27
N ARG A 83 -10.09 -6.83 -5.92
CA ARG A 83 -9.91 -5.53 -5.26
C ARG A 83 -10.93 -5.29 -4.16
N ARG A 84 -12.19 -5.68 -4.41
CA ARG A 84 -13.25 -5.52 -3.42
C ARG A 84 -12.95 -6.28 -2.14
N ASN A 85 -12.60 -7.55 -2.26
CA ASN A 85 -12.58 -8.46 -1.12
C ASN A 85 -11.22 -8.58 -0.43
N ASN A 86 -10.11 -8.40 -1.17
CA ASN A 86 -8.79 -8.75 -0.66
C ASN A 86 -7.87 -7.55 -0.47
N VAL A 87 -8.07 -6.44 -1.23
CA VAL A 87 -7.08 -5.37 -1.31
C VAL A 87 -7.58 -4.08 -0.69
N GLY A 88 -6.80 -3.51 0.23
CA GLY A 88 -6.88 -2.12 0.66
C GLY A 88 -5.80 -1.29 -0.06
N PHE A 89 -6.15 -0.07 -0.50
CA PHE A 89 -5.22 0.86 -1.12
C PHE A 89 -5.10 2.15 -0.33
N VAL A 90 -3.87 2.59 -0.08
CA VAL A 90 -3.51 3.89 0.44
C VAL A 90 -2.66 4.59 -0.61
N PHE A 91 -3.18 5.65 -1.21
CA PHE A 91 -2.52 6.39 -2.29
C PHE A 91 -1.78 7.62 -1.76
N GLN A 92 -0.78 8.06 -2.50
CA GLN A 92 -0.01 9.27 -2.20
C GLN A 92 -0.88 10.55 -2.14
N PHE A 93 -1.90 10.65 -3.00
CA PHE A 93 -2.82 11.79 -3.09
C PHE A 93 -4.19 11.50 -2.45
N TYR A 94 -4.25 10.73 -1.40
CA TYR A 94 -5.42 10.39 -0.58
C TYR A 94 -6.61 9.80 -1.34
N ASN A 95 -6.94 10.31 -2.52
CA ASN A 95 -8.08 9.90 -3.39
C ASN A 95 -9.41 9.83 -2.62
N LEU A 96 -9.65 10.82 -1.75
CA LEU A 96 -10.93 10.98 -1.10
C LEU A 96 -11.95 11.57 -2.07
N ILE A 97 -13.22 11.19 -1.90
CA ILE A 97 -14.32 11.75 -2.65
C ILE A 97 -14.64 13.12 -2.03
N PRO A 98 -14.47 14.23 -2.76
CA PRO A 98 -14.50 15.58 -2.17
C PRO A 98 -15.87 15.99 -1.64
N ASN A 99 -16.95 15.41 -2.17
CA ASN A 99 -18.34 15.72 -1.78
C ASN A 99 -18.88 14.77 -0.69
N LEU A 100 -18.04 13.92 -0.13
CA LEU A 100 -18.36 13.06 0.99
C LEU A 100 -17.56 13.50 2.21
N THR A 101 -18.16 13.42 3.39
CA THR A 101 -17.47 13.62 4.68
C THR A 101 -16.41 12.54 4.91
N ALA A 102 -15.57 12.71 5.93
CA ALA A 102 -14.60 11.70 6.34
C ALA A 102 -15.30 10.35 6.61
N LYS A 103 -16.40 10.37 7.38
CA LYS A 103 -17.20 9.18 7.68
C LYS A 103 -17.76 8.53 6.43
N GLU A 104 -18.41 9.29 5.55
CA GLU A 104 -19.00 8.78 4.32
C GLU A 104 -17.95 8.19 3.37
N ASN A 105 -16.73 8.76 3.32
CA ASN A 105 -15.62 8.17 2.57
C ASN A 105 -15.24 6.77 3.07
N VAL A 106 -15.27 6.55 4.40
CA VAL A 106 -15.00 5.25 5.01
C VAL A 106 -16.18 4.30 4.81
N GLU A 107 -17.41 4.76 5.04
CA GLU A 107 -18.65 3.98 4.87
C GLU A 107 -18.79 3.42 3.45
N LEU A 108 -18.48 4.22 2.43
CA LEU A 108 -18.55 3.80 1.04
C LEU A 108 -17.69 2.54 0.77
N ALA A 109 -16.50 2.47 1.36
CA ALA A 109 -15.63 1.31 1.23
C ALA A 109 -16.15 0.11 2.04
N ALA A 110 -16.74 0.36 3.19
CA ALA A 110 -17.32 -0.67 4.05
C ALA A 110 -18.55 -1.32 3.40
N GLN A 111 -19.40 -0.56 2.72
CA GLN A 111 -20.64 -1.06 2.10
C GLN A 111 -20.44 -2.14 1.03
N ILE A 112 -19.28 -2.25 0.44
CA ILE A 112 -19.02 -3.17 -0.68
C ILE A 112 -18.54 -4.57 -0.25
N VAL A 113 -18.31 -4.81 1.03
CA VAL A 113 -17.85 -6.11 1.59
C VAL A 113 -18.70 -6.55 2.76
N PRO A 114 -18.87 -7.87 2.98
CA PRO A 114 -19.77 -8.38 4.00
C PRO A 114 -19.22 -8.31 5.43
N ASP A 115 -17.91 -8.44 5.62
CA ASP A 115 -17.24 -8.39 6.93
C ASP A 115 -16.38 -7.13 7.01
N VAL A 116 -16.93 -6.12 7.68
CA VAL A 116 -16.31 -4.79 7.78
C VAL A 116 -16.05 -4.40 9.23
N MET A 117 -15.06 -3.55 9.43
CA MET A 117 -14.92 -2.75 10.64
C MET A 117 -16.00 -1.67 10.65
N ASN A 118 -16.55 -1.35 11.84
CA ASN A 118 -17.44 -0.21 11.95
C ASN A 118 -16.70 1.07 11.52
N PRO A 119 -17.26 1.90 10.61
CA PRO A 119 -16.62 3.14 10.17
C PRO A 119 -16.23 4.08 11.32
N ASP A 120 -17.05 4.18 12.36
CA ASP A 120 -16.74 5.00 13.54
C ASP A 120 -15.54 4.42 14.33
N GLU A 121 -15.39 3.10 14.35
CA GLU A 121 -14.23 2.43 14.94
C GLU A 121 -12.96 2.70 14.13
N ALA A 122 -13.03 2.58 12.81
CA ALA A 122 -11.90 2.88 11.93
C ALA A 122 -11.43 4.34 12.07
N LEU A 123 -12.37 5.29 12.15
CA LEU A 123 -12.03 6.70 12.36
C LEU A 123 -11.46 6.97 13.76
N ARG A 124 -11.96 6.27 14.77
CA ARG A 124 -11.45 6.40 16.14
C ARG A 124 -10.04 5.86 16.30
N GLU A 125 -9.70 4.73 15.66
CA GLU A 125 -8.34 4.20 15.64
C GLU A 125 -7.33 5.18 15.04
N ASP A 126 -7.80 6.03 14.12
CA ASP A 126 -6.99 7.05 13.44
C ASP A 126 -7.12 8.46 14.08
N ASP A 127 -7.71 8.60 15.31
CA ASP A 127 -8.02 9.87 16.01
C ASP A 127 -8.72 10.89 15.10
N LEU A 128 -9.80 10.48 14.47
CA LEU A 128 -10.59 11.31 13.56
C LEU A 128 -12.04 11.50 14.04
N THR A 129 -12.36 11.09 15.27
CA THR A 129 -13.72 11.18 15.82
C THR A 129 -14.27 12.60 15.74
N ASP A 130 -13.46 13.62 16.07
CA ASP A 130 -13.88 15.03 16.01
C ASP A 130 -13.90 15.60 14.59
N ARG A 131 -13.53 14.79 13.58
CA ARG A 131 -13.43 15.17 12.17
C ARG A 131 -14.36 14.37 11.26
N GLU A 132 -15.14 13.47 11.80
CA GLU A 132 -15.97 12.53 11.03
C GLU A 132 -16.95 13.22 10.05
N GLN A 133 -17.46 14.40 10.43
CA GLN A 133 -18.40 15.18 9.62
C GLN A 133 -17.71 16.21 8.71
N ASN A 134 -16.38 16.31 8.73
CA ASN A 134 -15.64 17.24 7.89
C ASN A 134 -15.49 16.69 6.47
N PHE A 135 -15.62 17.58 5.48
CA PHE A 135 -15.29 17.27 4.08
C PHE A 135 -13.77 17.33 3.87
N PRO A 136 -13.23 16.64 2.84
CA PRO A 136 -11.79 16.66 2.56
C PRO A 136 -11.15 18.04 2.52
N ALA A 137 -11.84 19.04 1.94
CA ALA A 137 -11.35 20.42 1.90
C ALA A 137 -11.21 21.11 3.27
N GLN A 138 -11.80 20.55 4.32
CA GLN A 138 -11.76 21.06 5.69
C GLN A 138 -10.72 20.33 6.54
N LEU A 139 -10.03 19.34 5.96
CA LEU A 139 -9.04 18.49 6.61
C LEU A 139 -7.64 18.89 6.18
N SER A 140 -6.68 18.86 7.14
CA SER A 140 -5.26 18.94 6.80
C SER A 140 -4.82 17.72 5.98
N GLY A 141 -3.67 17.82 5.28
CA GLY A 141 -3.14 16.69 4.51
C GLY A 141 -2.95 15.42 5.35
N GLY A 142 -2.47 15.56 6.59
CA GLY A 142 -2.34 14.44 7.51
C GLY A 142 -3.68 13.85 7.95
N GLU A 143 -4.72 14.65 8.15
CA GLU A 143 -6.06 14.16 8.42
C GLU A 143 -6.67 13.45 7.21
N GLN A 144 -6.50 13.99 6.00
CA GLN A 144 -6.94 13.34 4.76
C GLN A 144 -6.26 11.98 4.57
N GLN A 145 -4.95 11.89 4.85
CA GLN A 145 -4.23 10.62 4.77
C GLN A 145 -4.77 9.59 5.78
N ARG A 146 -5.05 10.02 7.02
CA ARG A 146 -5.66 9.13 8.01
C ARG A 146 -7.05 8.67 7.60
N VAL A 147 -7.88 9.53 7.02
CA VAL A 147 -9.19 9.11 6.44
C VAL A 147 -9.00 8.10 5.31
N ALA A 148 -7.99 8.29 4.43
CA ALA A 148 -7.69 7.33 3.37
C ALA A 148 -7.25 5.97 3.92
N ILE A 149 -6.50 5.95 5.03
CA ILE A 149 -6.12 4.73 5.73
C ILE A 149 -7.32 4.09 6.40
N ALA A 150 -8.11 4.85 7.18
CA ALA A 150 -9.36 4.37 7.79
C ALA A 150 -10.28 3.70 6.75
N ARG A 151 -10.43 4.34 5.58
CA ARG A 151 -11.16 3.78 4.43
C ARG A 151 -10.58 2.46 3.94
N ALA A 152 -9.26 2.34 3.87
CA ALA A 152 -8.61 1.13 3.39
C ALA A 152 -8.71 -0.02 4.39
N ILE A 153 -8.55 0.25 5.70
CA ILE A 153 -8.58 -0.76 6.76
C ILE A 153 -10.00 -1.19 7.16
N ALA A 154 -11.00 -0.32 6.95
CA ALA A 154 -12.41 -0.64 7.25
C ALA A 154 -12.89 -1.92 6.55
N LYS A 155 -12.31 -2.26 5.42
CA LYS A 155 -12.57 -3.49 4.67
C LYS A 155 -11.91 -4.74 5.27
N LYS A 156 -11.09 -4.61 6.32
CA LYS A 156 -10.24 -5.70 6.87
C LYS A 156 -9.47 -6.44 5.76
N PRO A 157 -8.68 -5.74 4.94
CA PRO A 157 -8.04 -6.34 3.78
C PRO A 157 -6.96 -7.34 4.19
N GLU A 158 -6.85 -8.45 3.44
CA GLU A 158 -5.72 -9.38 3.60
C GLU A 158 -4.40 -8.79 3.05
N LEU A 159 -4.51 -7.90 2.06
CA LEU A 159 -3.40 -7.20 1.40
C LEU A 159 -3.62 -5.69 1.46
N LEU A 160 -2.74 -4.98 2.13
CA LEU A 160 -2.74 -3.51 2.19
C LEU A 160 -1.57 -2.96 1.38
N LEU A 161 -1.87 -2.18 0.36
CA LEU A 161 -0.92 -1.60 -0.57
C LEU A 161 -0.84 -0.09 -0.36
N CYS A 162 0.35 0.42 -0.03
CA CYS A 162 0.57 1.82 0.32
C CYS A 162 1.62 2.44 -0.62
N ASP A 163 1.21 3.45 -1.38
CA ASP A 163 2.10 4.22 -2.26
C ASP A 163 2.46 5.54 -1.58
N GLU A 164 3.73 5.69 -1.16
CA GLU A 164 4.29 6.86 -0.47
C GLU A 164 3.40 7.38 0.68
N PRO A 165 2.98 6.53 1.64
CA PRO A 165 1.93 6.87 2.60
C PRO A 165 2.30 8.01 3.56
N THR A 166 3.58 8.39 3.62
CA THR A 166 4.09 9.45 4.50
C THR A 166 4.75 10.60 3.75
N GLY A 167 4.80 10.55 2.42
CA GLY A 167 5.61 11.45 1.59
C GLY A 167 5.25 12.95 1.67
N ALA A 168 4.03 13.29 2.09
CA ALA A 168 3.56 14.68 2.20
C ALA A 168 3.26 15.09 3.65
N LEU A 169 3.77 14.34 4.66
CA LEU A 169 3.40 14.51 6.05
C LEU A 169 4.58 14.99 6.90
N ASP A 170 4.25 15.71 7.98
CA ASP A 170 5.23 16.00 9.02
C ASP A 170 5.68 14.72 9.74
N TYR A 171 6.84 14.80 10.39
CA TYR A 171 7.46 13.69 11.11
C TYR A 171 6.52 12.95 12.06
N LYS A 172 5.80 13.69 12.91
CA LYS A 172 4.92 13.11 13.96
C LYS A 172 3.75 12.36 13.33
N THR A 173 3.12 12.96 12.34
CA THR A 173 2.02 12.36 11.60
C THR A 173 2.50 11.14 10.80
N GLY A 174 3.65 11.24 10.12
CA GLY A 174 4.24 10.12 9.37
C GLY A 174 4.54 8.92 10.26
N LYS A 175 5.16 9.16 11.44
CA LYS A 175 5.46 8.09 12.42
C LYS A 175 4.18 7.40 12.91
N ARG A 176 3.11 8.16 13.14
CA ARG A 176 1.82 7.62 13.52
C ARG A 176 1.21 6.73 12.43
N ILE A 177 1.23 7.18 11.18
CA ILE A 177 0.76 6.40 10.03
C ILE A 177 1.52 5.08 9.92
N LEU A 178 2.85 5.11 10.01
CA LEU A 178 3.64 3.88 9.96
C LEU A 178 3.34 2.95 11.13
N LYS A 179 2.98 3.48 12.31
CA LYS A 179 2.53 2.65 13.45
C LYS A 179 1.23 1.93 13.11
N ILE A 180 0.25 2.61 12.53
CA ILE A 180 -1.01 2.00 12.10
C ILE A 180 -0.72 0.87 11.09
N LEU A 181 0.10 1.14 10.07
CA LEU A 181 0.45 0.14 9.05
C LEU A 181 1.21 -1.06 9.65
N GLN A 182 2.12 -0.82 10.61
CA GLN A 182 2.81 -1.88 11.33
C GLN A 182 1.83 -2.71 12.17
N ASP A 183 0.90 -2.07 12.85
CA ASP A 183 -0.11 -2.76 13.66
C ASP A 183 -1.07 -3.60 12.79
N MET A 184 -1.40 -3.15 11.57
CA MET A 184 -2.16 -3.94 10.60
C MET A 184 -1.46 -5.26 10.26
N SER A 185 -0.14 -5.24 10.09
CA SER A 185 0.64 -6.47 9.88
C SER A 185 0.72 -7.31 11.17
N ARG A 186 1.13 -6.71 12.29
CA ARG A 186 1.47 -7.44 13.52
C ARG A 186 0.25 -7.96 14.29
N LYS A 187 -0.83 -7.17 14.35
CA LYS A 187 -2.01 -7.48 15.16
C LYS A 187 -3.13 -8.09 14.34
N ASN A 188 -3.33 -7.59 13.11
CA ASN A 188 -4.45 -8.02 12.27
C ASN A 188 -4.06 -9.10 11.25
N GLY A 189 -2.76 -9.38 11.09
CA GLY A 189 -2.25 -10.39 10.18
C GLY A 189 -2.41 -10.04 8.69
N SER A 190 -2.66 -8.77 8.36
CA SER A 190 -2.67 -8.28 6.98
C SER A 190 -1.26 -8.27 6.42
N THR A 191 -1.09 -8.65 5.17
CA THR A 191 0.17 -8.44 4.46
C THR A 191 0.23 -6.99 4.00
N VAL A 192 1.27 -6.25 4.42
CA VAL A 192 1.40 -4.81 4.15
C VAL A 192 2.59 -4.54 3.24
N LEU A 193 2.36 -3.90 2.10
CA LEU A 193 3.42 -3.43 1.20
C LEU A 193 3.45 -1.91 1.18
N ILE A 194 4.60 -1.34 1.52
CA ILE A 194 4.85 0.10 1.48
C ILE A 194 5.86 0.38 0.38
N VAL A 195 5.45 1.13 -0.62
CA VAL A 195 6.35 1.68 -1.64
C VAL A 195 6.78 3.07 -1.21
N THR A 196 8.09 3.32 -1.21
CA THR A 196 8.65 4.62 -0.83
C THR A 196 10.08 4.82 -1.35
N HIS A 197 10.52 6.06 -1.37
CA HIS A 197 11.94 6.42 -1.56
C HIS A 197 12.66 6.63 -0.22
N ASN A 198 11.92 6.68 0.90
CA ASN A 198 12.48 6.90 2.23
C ASN A 198 13.07 5.62 2.82
N ALA A 199 14.39 5.49 2.82
CA ALA A 199 15.09 4.34 3.37
C ALA A 199 15.05 4.26 4.91
N ALA A 200 14.69 5.34 5.61
CA ALA A 200 14.65 5.36 7.08
C ALA A 200 13.58 4.43 7.67
N ILE A 201 12.58 4.02 6.88
CA ILE A 201 11.55 3.08 7.33
C ILE A 201 11.93 1.60 7.13
N ALA A 202 13.02 1.31 6.42
CA ALA A 202 13.47 -0.07 6.17
C ALA A 202 13.58 -0.94 7.45
N PRO A 203 14.04 -0.43 8.61
CA PRO A 203 14.18 -1.24 9.82
C PRO A 203 12.88 -1.83 10.38
N ILE A 204 11.70 -1.26 10.06
CA ILE A 204 10.42 -1.82 10.56
C ILE A 204 9.91 -3.00 9.73
N ALA A 205 10.47 -3.22 8.55
CA ALA A 205 10.03 -4.24 7.61
C ALA A 205 10.61 -5.61 7.93
N ASP A 206 9.85 -6.66 7.66
CA ASP A 206 10.32 -8.05 7.62
C ASP A 206 11.19 -8.29 6.38
N LYS A 207 10.85 -7.60 5.29
CA LYS A 207 11.55 -7.72 4.02
C LYS A 207 11.66 -6.37 3.34
N VAL A 208 12.83 -6.07 2.80
CA VAL A 208 13.10 -4.87 2.01
C VAL A 208 13.48 -5.29 0.59
N ILE A 209 12.75 -4.78 -0.39
CA ILE A 209 13.01 -5.03 -1.81
C ILE A 209 13.48 -3.71 -2.43
N ARG A 210 14.71 -3.70 -2.95
CA ARG A 210 15.27 -2.53 -3.62
C ARG A 210 15.09 -2.68 -5.13
N ILE A 211 14.42 -1.69 -5.73
CA ILE A 211 14.16 -1.63 -7.18
C ILE A 211 14.95 -0.49 -7.79
N HIS A 212 15.62 -0.78 -8.91
CA HIS A 212 16.33 0.18 -9.72
C HIS A 212 16.11 -0.13 -11.20
N ASP A 213 15.79 0.89 -11.99
CA ASP A 213 15.53 0.78 -13.45
C ASP A 213 14.58 -0.39 -13.83
N GLY A 214 13.52 -0.55 -13.06
CA GLY A 214 12.50 -1.58 -13.27
C GLY A 214 12.90 -2.99 -12.84
N GLY A 215 14.13 -3.23 -12.37
CA GLY A 215 14.62 -4.52 -11.91
C GLY A 215 14.84 -4.58 -10.40
N ILE A 216 14.90 -5.80 -9.84
CA ILE A 216 15.28 -5.99 -8.44
C ILE A 216 16.80 -5.89 -8.33
N GLN A 217 17.27 -4.95 -7.53
CA GLN A 217 18.69 -4.80 -7.19
C GLN A 217 19.08 -5.69 -6.03
N LYS A 218 18.24 -5.75 -4.98
CA LYS A 218 18.51 -6.51 -3.76
C LYS A 218 17.20 -6.85 -3.03
N ILE A 219 17.17 -8.00 -2.37
CA ILE A 219 16.16 -8.38 -1.39
C ILE A 219 16.87 -8.66 -0.06
N GLU A 220 16.40 -8.04 1.01
CA GLU A 220 16.93 -8.16 2.35
C GLU A 220 15.80 -8.64 3.27
N THR A 221 16.04 -9.69 4.04
CA THR A 221 15.15 -10.18 5.09
C THR A 221 15.64 -9.66 6.44
N ASN A 222 14.70 -9.36 7.32
CA ASN A 222 14.98 -8.86 8.66
C ASN A 222 14.24 -9.75 9.68
N ASP A 223 14.99 -10.57 10.39
CA ASP A 223 14.45 -11.52 11.38
C ASP A 223 13.98 -10.81 12.68
N HIS A 224 14.40 -9.55 12.88
CA HIS A 224 14.09 -8.76 14.07
C HIS A 224 13.64 -7.35 13.70
N PRO A 225 12.47 -7.18 13.06
CA PRO A 225 11.98 -5.87 12.66
C PRO A 225 11.76 -4.97 13.89
N ALA A 226 12.24 -3.74 13.81
CA ALA A 226 12.10 -2.78 14.88
C ALA A 226 10.65 -2.29 15.02
N ASP A 227 10.24 -1.92 16.24
CA ASP A 227 9.01 -1.15 16.41
C ASP A 227 9.26 0.28 15.93
N ILE A 228 8.31 0.85 15.20
CA ILE A 228 8.42 2.22 14.67
C ILE A 228 8.62 3.27 15.77
N SER A 229 8.16 2.99 17.00
CA SER A 229 8.35 3.89 18.14
C SER A 229 9.82 4.08 18.49
N SER A 230 10.66 3.07 18.24
CA SER A 230 12.11 3.07 18.52
C SER A 230 12.95 3.71 17.42
N ILE A 231 12.36 4.00 16.26
CA ILE A 231 13.09 4.56 15.12
C ILE A 231 13.06 6.08 15.16
N ASP A 232 14.24 6.67 15.03
CA ASP A 232 14.39 8.10 14.78
C ASP A 232 14.38 8.34 13.27
N MET A 233 13.30 8.94 12.77
CA MET A 233 13.10 9.23 11.36
C MET A 233 13.65 10.61 10.96
N VAL A 234 14.69 11.08 11.63
CA VAL A 234 15.37 12.36 11.30
C VAL A 234 15.90 12.28 9.88
N GLY A 235 15.47 13.18 8.99
CA GLY A 235 15.88 13.23 7.59
C GLY A 235 14.75 13.09 6.56
N ILE A 236 13.48 13.11 6.98
CA ILE A 236 12.33 12.97 6.06
C ILE A 236 12.10 14.20 5.18
N ASN A 237 12.61 15.39 5.56
CA ASN A 237 12.32 16.67 4.90
C ASN A 237 13.56 17.44 4.36
N ASP A 238 14.71 16.80 4.19
CA ASP A 238 15.93 17.46 3.68
C ASP A 238 16.40 16.88 2.33
N ALA A 239 15.46 16.65 1.38
CA ALA A 239 15.82 16.36 -0.01
C ALA A 239 14.83 16.99 -0.99
#